data_4235566d364d9709ac4827b7c78127bb
#
_entry.id   4235566d364d9709ac4827b7c78127bb
#
_cell.length_a   1.000
_cell.length_b   1.000
_cell.length_c   1.000
_cell.angle_alpha   90.00
_cell.angle_beta   90.00
_cell.angle_gamma   90.00
#
_symmetry.space_group_name_H-M   'P 1'
#
loop_
_entity.id
_entity.type
_entity.pdbx_description
1 polymer ?
#
loop_
_entity_poly.entity_id
_entity_poly.type
_entity_poly.pdbx_seq_one_letter_code
_entity_poly.pdbx_strand_id
1 'polypeptide(L)' 'FLTVGRFLNSLIILENFNVLVLLFCLLFSSLDNHMIFITLMVISTLEIIISLTVLTRVWECSSCL' A
#
# COMPACT_ATOMS: atom_id res chain seq x y z
N PHE A 1 10.89 17.97 -3.89
CA PHE A 1 11.67 16.74 -3.60
C PHE A 1 11.47 16.26 -2.18
N LEU A 2 11.41 17.19 -1.23
CA LEU A 2 11.20 16.82 0.16
C LEU A 2 9.84 16.17 0.40
N THR A 3 8.81 16.70 -0.25
CA THR A 3 7.47 16.17 -0.12
C THR A 3 7.34 14.78 -0.74
N VAL A 4 7.98 14.58 -1.87
CA VAL A 4 7.96 13.29 -2.55
C VAL A 4 8.70 12.24 -1.71
N GLY A 5 9.82 12.62 -1.13
CA GLY A 5 10.58 11.72 -0.26
C GLY A 5 9.78 11.31 0.96
N ARG A 6 9.07 12.25 1.57
CA ARG A 6 8.21 11.96 2.72
C ARG A 6 7.07 11.05 2.34
N PHE A 7 6.46 11.31 1.19
CA PHE A 7 5.37 10.48 0.70
C PHE A 7 5.84 9.05 0.45
N LEU A 8 6.99 8.90 -0.19
CA LEU A 8 7.57 7.59 -0.44
C LEU A 8 7.86 6.84 0.85
N ASN A 9 8.42 7.54 1.82
CA ASN A 9 8.74 6.92 3.10
C ASN A 9 7.48 6.44 3.81
N SER A 10 6.45 7.27 3.85
CA SER A 10 5.16 6.89 4.43
C SER A 10 4.56 5.71 3.70
N LEU A 11 4.69 5.70 2.40
CA LEU A 11 4.14 4.64 1.57
C LEU A 11 4.82 3.31 1.86
N ILE A 12 6.14 3.32 2.00
CA ILE A 12 6.90 2.11 2.30
C ILE A 12 6.52 1.57 3.67
N ILE A 13 6.37 2.44 4.65
CA ILE A 13 5.98 2.03 6.00
C ILE A 13 4.58 1.42 5.97
N LEU A 14 3.67 2.04 5.27
CA LEU A 14 2.29 1.55 5.15
C LEU A 14 2.25 0.21 4.44
N GLU A 15 3.03 0.04 3.40
CA GLU A 15 3.13 -1.22 2.67
C GLU A 15 3.68 -2.32 3.56
N ASN A 16 4.73 -2.02 4.32
CA ASN A 16 5.30 -2.99 5.26
C ASN A 16 4.26 -3.41 6.30
N PHE A 17 3.50 -2.46 6.79
CA PHE A 17 2.43 -2.75 7.75
C PHE A 17 1.36 -3.63 7.13
N ASN A 18 0.99 -3.35 5.90
CA ASN A 18 -0.01 -4.15 5.19
C ASN A 18 0.45 -5.59 5.02
N VAL A 19 1.70 -5.78 4.64
CA VAL A 19 2.27 -7.11 4.48
C VAL A 19 2.27 -7.86 5.81
N LEU A 20 2.61 -7.16 6.89
CA LEU A 20 2.60 -7.75 8.22
C LEU A 20 1.19 -8.19 8.62
N VAL A 21 0.21 -7.35 8.37
CA VAL A 21 -1.19 -7.68 8.68
C VAL A 21 -1.65 -8.87 7.85
N LEU A 22 -1.26 -8.92 6.60
CA LEU A 22 -1.58 -10.05 5.74
C LEU A 22 -0.98 -11.35 6.26
N LEU A 23 0.27 -11.29 6.66
CA LEU A 23 0.96 -12.45 7.23
C LEU A 23 0.28 -12.90 8.52
N PHE A 24 -0.08 -11.96 9.34
CA PHE A 24 -0.77 -12.22 10.61
C PHE A 24 -2.11 -12.90 10.36
N CYS A 25 -2.86 -12.41 9.38
CA CYS A 25 -4.13 -13.02 9.02
C CYS A 25 -3.94 -14.44 8.50
N LEU A 26 -2.90 -14.66 7.73
CA LEU A 26 -2.60 -15.99 7.21
C LEU A 26 -2.28 -16.97 8.33
N LEU A 27 -1.53 -16.51 9.32
CA LEU A 27 -1.14 -17.35 10.43
C LEU A 27 -2.31 -17.70 11.35
N PHE A 28 -3.16 -16.71 11.61
CA PHE A 28 -4.27 -16.91 12.53
C PHE A 28 -5.49 -17.54 11.89
N SER A 29 -5.71 -17.27 10.62
CA SER A 29 -6.92 -17.73 9.94
C SER A 29 -6.60 -18.87 9.00
N SER A 30 -6.04 -19.92 9.55
CA SER A 30 -5.54 -21.01 8.72
C SER A 30 -6.65 -21.91 8.17
N LEU A 31 -7.88 -21.77 8.61
CA LEU A 31 -8.85 -22.82 8.25
C LEU A 31 -10.14 -22.37 7.60
N ASP A 32 -10.69 -21.19 7.91
CA ASP A 32 -12.05 -20.94 7.45
C ASP A 32 -12.29 -19.54 6.86
N ASN A 33 -11.37 -18.61 7.01
CA ASN A 33 -11.63 -17.22 6.62
C ASN A 33 -10.72 -16.74 5.51
N HIS A 34 -10.78 -17.45 4.40
CA HIS A 34 -10.09 -17.01 3.19
C HIS A 34 -10.65 -15.67 2.68
N MET A 35 -11.87 -15.37 3.03
CA MET A 35 -12.51 -14.14 2.60
C MET A 35 -11.79 -12.90 3.11
N ILE A 36 -11.38 -12.92 4.37
CA ILE A 36 -10.64 -11.79 4.96
C ILE A 36 -9.30 -11.60 4.24
N PHE A 37 -8.63 -12.69 3.95
CA PHE A 37 -7.36 -12.65 3.25
C PHE A 37 -7.52 -12.07 1.85
N ILE A 38 -8.53 -12.51 1.12
CA ILE A 38 -8.80 -12.00 -0.23
C ILE A 38 -9.16 -10.52 -0.18
N THR A 39 -9.97 -10.13 0.77
CA THR A 39 -10.36 -8.73 0.94
C THR A 39 -9.14 -7.86 1.24
N LEU A 40 -8.28 -8.33 2.12
CA LEU A 40 -7.05 -7.60 2.46
C LEU A 40 -6.13 -7.49 1.26
N MET A 41 -6.04 -8.54 0.48
CA MET A 41 -5.23 -8.52 -0.75
C MET A 41 -5.75 -7.49 -1.74
N VAL A 42 -7.05 -7.45 -1.94
CA VAL A 42 -7.67 -6.49 -2.85
C VAL A 42 -7.43 -5.07 -2.38
N ILE A 43 -7.61 -4.83 -1.08
CA ILE A 43 -7.39 -3.51 -0.49
C ILE A 43 -5.93 -3.09 -0.69
N SER A 44 -5.00 -3.98 -0.43
CA SER A 44 -3.57 -3.70 -0.60
C SER A 44 -3.26 -3.34 -2.05
N THR A 45 -3.81 -4.09 -2.99
CA THR A 45 -3.60 -3.83 -4.41
C THR A 45 -4.13 -2.45 -4.79
N LEU A 46 -5.32 -2.12 -4.33
CA LEU A 46 -5.91 -0.82 -4.60
C LEU A 46 -5.07 0.30 -4.00
N GLU A 47 -4.57 0.11 -2.80
CA GLU A 47 -3.70 1.08 -2.15
C GLU A 47 -2.44 1.34 -2.96
N ILE A 48 -1.82 0.30 -3.47
CA ILE A 48 -0.63 0.42 -4.30
C ILE A 48 -0.93 1.23 -5.56
N ILE A 49 -2.03 0.92 -6.21
CA ILE A 49 -2.42 1.61 -7.44
C ILE A 49 -2.66 3.09 -7.17
N ILE A 50 -3.41 3.40 -6.13
CA ILE A 50 -3.72 4.78 -5.77
C ILE A 50 -2.43 5.52 -5.42
N SER A 51 -1.57 4.90 -4.64
CA SER A 51 -0.31 5.50 -4.23
C SER A 51 0.57 5.81 -5.42
N LEU A 52 0.68 4.89 -6.35
CA LEU A 52 1.47 5.09 -7.56
C LEU A 52 0.89 6.21 -8.42
N THR A 53 -0.41 6.26 -8.54
CA THR A 53 -1.08 7.31 -9.32
C THR A 53 -0.83 8.68 -8.70
N VAL A 54 -0.97 8.78 -7.39
CA VAL A 54 -0.73 10.04 -6.69
C VAL A 54 0.73 10.45 -6.82
N LEU A 55 1.63 9.50 -6.66
CA LEU A 55 3.06 9.77 -6.80
C LEU A 55 3.40 10.27 -8.19
N THR A 56 2.84 9.65 -9.22
CA THR A 56 3.07 10.05 -10.60
C THR A 56 2.55 11.45 -10.83
N ARG A 57 1.38 11.77 -10.32
CA ARG A 57 0.79 13.08 -10.46
C ARG A 57 1.63 14.16 -9.78
N VAL A 58 2.05 13.88 -8.55
CA VAL A 58 2.89 14.83 -7.83
C VAL A 58 4.22 15.01 -8.54
N TRP A 59 4.77 13.93 -9.08
CA TRP A 59 6.02 14.00 -9.82
C TRP A 59 5.85 14.83 -11.09
N GLU A 60 4.78 14.58 -11.83
CA GLU A 60 4.49 15.34 -13.04
C GLU A 60 4.29 16.82 -12.73
N CYS A 61 3.57 17.12 -11.67
CA CYS A 61 3.34 18.48 -11.26
C CYS A 61 4.65 19.18 -10.89
N SER A 62 5.54 18.45 -10.25
CA SER A 62 6.86 18.98 -9.90
C SER A 62 7.73 19.17 -11.15
N SER A 63 7.57 18.28 -12.11
CA SER A 63 8.33 18.36 -13.37
C SER A 63 7.78 19.44 -14.29
N CYS A 64 6.50 19.78 -14.16
CA CYS A 64 5.85 20.78 -15.01
C CYS A 64 6.31 22.19 -14.68
N LEU A 65 6.84 22.41 -13.51
CA LEU A 65 7.33 23.72 -13.10
C LEU A 65 8.72 23.98 -13.65
#